data_626a8f2a6013aac6e1102eac95ccb330
#
_entry.id   626a8f2a6013aac6e1102eac95ccb330
#
_cell.length_a   1.000
_cell.length_b   1.000
_cell.length_c   1.000
_cell.angle_alpha   90.00
_cell.angle_beta   90.00
_cell.angle_gamma   90.00
#
_symmetry.space_group_name_H-M   'P 1'
#
loop_
_entity.id
_entity.type
_entity.pdbx_description
1 polymer ?
#
loop_
_entity_poly.entity_id
_entity_poly.type
_entity_poly.pdbx_seq_one_letter_code
_entity_poly.pdbx_strand_id
1 'polypeptide(L)'
;MSISAIIAAAGSGERFGAGIPKALIQLADRTLLEHAVSSLAPVADQIIVTAPAGFEKQISELLGDGIVVVTGGATRSASVRNGLAVATGDYVLVHDAARALASTDLATRVIAQLHNGEVAVVPALAVVDTIKVTNSDGFVVSTPDRATLVSIQTPQGFKTSALRDAHASASEATDDAALIEAAGGKVKVIRGEERAIKITTPADLNTALSHLGLGQDIRSGIGTDAHAFGVGRDMWLAGLHWPDEQGVEGHSDGDVAAHAICDALFAATGLGDLGSNFGTDRPEYAGASGTRLMQECTALVTGAGFTISNVSVQIIGNRPKIGKRRAEAIAAISSALGGVQVS
;
A
#
# COMPACT_ATOMS: atom_id res chain seq x y z
N MET A 1 20.03 -12.03 30.10
CA MET A 1 19.50 -10.65 29.92
C MET A 1 18.20 -10.78 29.16
N SER A 2 17.11 -10.44 29.86
CA SER A 2 15.76 -10.60 29.32
C SER A 2 15.29 -9.35 28.57
N ILE A 3 14.46 -9.54 27.54
CA ILE A 3 13.99 -8.48 26.63
C ILE A 3 12.46 -8.46 26.61
N SER A 4 11.87 -7.32 26.95
CA SER A 4 10.45 -7.05 26.66
C SER A 4 10.35 -6.21 25.39
N ALA A 5 9.40 -6.50 24.50
CA ALA A 5 9.08 -5.67 23.35
C ALA A 5 7.70 -5.04 23.55
N ILE A 6 7.63 -3.70 23.53
CA ILE A 6 6.39 -2.92 23.58
C ILE A 6 6.05 -2.47 22.17
N ILE A 7 4.92 -2.92 21.65
CA ILE A 7 4.41 -2.54 20.34
C ILE A 7 3.32 -1.49 20.52
N ALA A 8 3.60 -0.25 20.12
CA ALA A 8 2.66 0.86 20.18
C ALA A 8 1.63 0.75 19.05
N ALA A 9 0.42 0.31 19.38
CA ALA A 9 -0.67 0.05 18.45
C ALA A 9 -1.92 0.93 18.68
N ALA A 10 -1.92 1.82 19.68
CA ALA A 10 -3.09 2.62 20.09
C ALA A 10 -3.46 3.79 19.13
N GLY A 11 -2.75 3.99 18.03
CA GLY A 11 -3.02 5.09 17.10
C GLY A 11 -4.35 4.94 16.35
N SER A 12 -5.16 6.01 16.33
CA SER A 12 -6.50 6.04 15.72
C SER A 12 -6.53 5.81 14.21
N GLY A 13 -5.45 6.14 13.49
CA GLY A 13 -5.39 5.97 12.03
C GLY A 13 -6.21 6.99 11.21
N GLU A 14 -6.58 8.14 11.78
CA GLU A 14 -7.40 9.17 11.13
C GLU A 14 -6.92 9.56 9.74
N ARG A 15 -5.61 9.71 9.55
CA ARG A 15 -4.99 10.04 8.24
C ARG A 15 -5.16 8.93 7.20
N PHE A 16 -5.52 7.73 7.61
CA PHE A 16 -5.74 6.60 6.71
C PHE A 16 -7.19 6.54 6.21
N GLY A 17 -8.14 7.16 6.94
CA GLY A 17 -9.55 7.23 6.55
C GLY A 17 -10.31 5.89 6.57
N ALA A 18 -9.73 4.82 7.15
CA ALA A 18 -10.27 3.47 7.08
C ALA A 18 -11.38 3.17 8.14
N GLY A 19 -11.63 4.08 9.08
CA GLY A 19 -12.63 3.86 10.15
C GLY A 19 -12.29 2.76 11.17
N ILE A 20 -11.11 2.16 11.06
CA ILE A 20 -10.57 1.14 11.99
C ILE A 20 -9.21 1.58 12.54
N PRO A 21 -8.79 1.05 13.71
CA PRO A 21 -7.45 1.32 14.23
C PRO A 21 -6.36 0.99 13.21
N LYS A 22 -5.38 1.87 13.08
CA LYS A 22 -4.32 1.75 12.10
C LYS A 22 -3.56 0.42 12.18
N ALA A 23 -3.33 -0.09 13.38
CA ALA A 23 -2.62 -1.34 13.62
C ALA A 23 -3.35 -2.56 13.02
N LEU A 24 -4.67 -2.47 12.80
CA LEU A 24 -5.52 -3.52 12.22
C LEU A 24 -5.68 -3.42 10.70
N ILE A 25 -5.03 -2.43 10.05
CA ILE A 25 -5.02 -2.34 8.59
C ILE A 25 -4.25 -3.53 8.03
N GLN A 26 -4.81 -4.13 6.97
CA GLN A 26 -4.22 -5.26 6.27
C GLN A 26 -3.02 -4.81 5.39
N LEU A 27 -1.93 -5.56 5.48
CA LEU A 27 -0.79 -5.52 4.59
C LEU A 27 -0.56 -6.95 4.07
N ALA A 28 -0.97 -7.21 2.86
CA ALA A 28 -1.07 -8.55 2.30
C ALA A 28 -2.02 -9.46 3.11
N ASP A 29 -1.55 -10.59 3.60
CA ASP A 29 -2.31 -11.61 4.31
C ASP A 29 -2.44 -11.37 5.83
N ARG A 30 -1.77 -10.33 6.38
CA ARG A 30 -1.73 -10.04 7.82
C ARG A 30 -1.92 -8.55 8.10
N THR A 31 -2.34 -8.22 9.30
CA THR A 31 -2.41 -6.84 9.77
C THR A 31 -1.01 -6.24 10.01
N LEU A 32 -0.90 -4.91 10.03
CA LEU A 32 0.35 -4.22 10.41
C LEU A 32 0.87 -4.69 11.77
N LEU A 33 -0.05 -4.94 12.70
CA LEU A 33 0.27 -5.41 14.05
C LEU A 33 0.86 -6.82 14.05
N GLU A 34 0.26 -7.75 13.30
CA GLU A 34 0.76 -9.13 13.21
C GLU A 34 2.16 -9.18 12.59
N HIS A 35 2.42 -8.33 11.58
CA HIS A 35 3.77 -8.18 11.03
C HIS A 35 4.77 -7.68 12.08
N ALA A 36 4.41 -6.63 12.84
CA ALA A 36 5.27 -6.07 13.87
C ALA A 36 5.55 -7.07 15.00
N VAL A 37 4.53 -7.81 15.45
CA VAL A 37 4.68 -8.91 16.45
C VAL A 37 5.61 -9.98 15.90
N SER A 38 5.37 -10.47 14.68
CA SER A 38 6.16 -11.53 14.05
C SER A 38 7.64 -11.18 13.92
N SER A 39 7.97 -9.90 13.71
CA SER A 39 9.36 -9.45 13.59
C SER A 39 10.11 -9.41 14.93
N LEU A 40 9.42 -9.19 16.05
CA LEU A 40 10.02 -9.07 17.37
C LEU A 40 9.95 -10.36 18.21
N ALA A 41 8.97 -11.23 17.95
CA ALA A 41 8.78 -12.47 18.70
C ALA A 41 10.04 -13.37 18.76
N PRO A 42 10.89 -13.48 17.71
CA PRO A 42 12.09 -14.31 17.78
C PRO A 42 13.18 -13.79 18.73
N VAL A 43 13.12 -12.51 19.14
CA VAL A 43 14.19 -11.84 19.91
C VAL A 43 13.74 -11.27 21.25
N ALA A 44 12.45 -11.38 21.58
CA ALA A 44 11.90 -10.88 22.84
C ALA A 44 11.34 -12.03 23.69
N ASP A 45 11.64 -12.00 24.99
CA ASP A 45 11.11 -12.96 25.97
C ASP A 45 9.66 -12.63 26.35
N GLN A 46 9.24 -11.36 26.16
CA GLN A 46 7.91 -10.88 26.43
C GLN A 46 7.47 -9.90 25.34
N ILE A 47 6.28 -10.12 24.77
CA ILE A 47 5.63 -9.17 23.86
C ILE A 47 4.48 -8.47 24.57
N ILE A 48 4.46 -7.16 24.50
CA ILE A 48 3.43 -6.29 25.08
C ILE A 48 2.86 -5.42 23.95
N VAL A 49 1.55 -5.44 23.78
CA VAL A 49 0.86 -4.60 22.79
C VAL A 49 0.01 -3.57 23.52
N THR A 50 0.21 -2.28 23.21
CA THR A 50 -0.66 -1.23 23.73
C THR A 50 -1.77 -0.97 22.72
N ALA A 51 -2.96 -1.49 23.01
CA ALA A 51 -4.13 -1.48 22.13
C ALA A 51 -4.93 -0.17 22.23
N PRO A 52 -5.65 0.25 21.19
CA PRO A 52 -6.67 1.28 21.33
C PRO A 52 -7.75 0.85 22.32
N ALA A 53 -8.28 1.79 23.11
CA ALA A 53 -9.35 1.53 24.06
C ALA A 53 -10.56 0.89 23.38
N GLY A 54 -11.04 -0.23 23.92
CA GLY A 54 -12.16 -1.02 23.37
C GLY A 54 -11.77 -2.06 22.31
N PHE A 55 -10.51 -2.13 21.90
CA PHE A 55 -10.01 -3.13 20.95
C PHE A 55 -9.11 -4.20 21.58
N GLU A 56 -8.93 -4.16 22.90
CA GLU A 56 -8.02 -5.05 23.62
C GLU A 56 -8.37 -6.53 23.40
N LYS A 57 -9.67 -6.85 23.52
CA LYS A 57 -10.17 -8.22 23.33
C LYS A 57 -9.94 -8.70 21.89
N GLN A 58 -10.30 -7.88 20.90
CA GLN A 58 -10.11 -8.21 19.49
C GLN A 58 -8.63 -8.43 19.15
N ILE A 59 -7.74 -7.59 19.69
CA ILE A 59 -6.29 -7.72 19.46
C ILE A 59 -5.75 -8.95 20.18
N SER A 60 -6.23 -9.27 21.38
CA SER A 60 -5.83 -10.49 22.09
C SER A 60 -6.27 -11.76 21.34
N GLU A 61 -7.50 -11.78 20.80
CA GLU A 61 -8.00 -12.89 19.99
C GLU A 61 -7.24 -13.02 18.66
N LEU A 62 -6.87 -11.90 18.03
CA LEU A 62 -6.09 -11.88 16.79
C LEU A 62 -4.68 -12.45 16.96
N LEU A 63 -4.01 -12.08 18.07
CA LEU A 63 -2.60 -12.43 18.30
C LEU A 63 -2.40 -13.77 19.03
N GLY A 64 -3.44 -14.29 19.66
CA GLY A 64 -3.41 -15.54 20.42
C GLY A 64 -2.71 -15.43 21.78
N ASP A 65 -2.48 -16.59 22.38
CA ASP A 65 -1.91 -16.70 23.72
C ASP A 65 -0.41 -16.28 23.76
N GLY A 66 0.04 -15.83 24.92
CA GLY A 66 1.44 -15.49 25.18
C GLY A 66 1.81 -14.02 24.93
N ILE A 67 0.87 -13.21 24.41
CA ILE A 67 1.05 -11.77 24.20
C ILE A 67 0.26 -10.99 25.26
N VAL A 68 0.94 -10.06 25.93
CA VAL A 68 0.30 -9.18 26.92
C VAL A 68 -0.33 -8.00 26.22
N VAL A 69 -1.65 -7.88 26.26
CA VAL A 69 -2.37 -6.73 25.71
C VAL A 69 -2.80 -5.80 26.83
N VAL A 70 -2.41 -4.53 26.73
CA VAL A 70 -2.81 -3.47 27.68
C VAL A 70 -3.46 -2.32 26.94
N THR A 71 -4.35 -1.60 27.59
CA THR A 71 -4.94 -0.39 27.01
C THR A 71 -3.86 0.67 26.82
N GLY A 72 -3.78 1.26 25.62
CA GLY A 72 -2.92 2.40 25.34
C GLY A 72 -3.42 3.68 26.02
N GLY A 73 -2.57 4.71 26.01
CA GLY A 73 -2.91 6.03 26.54
C GLY A 73 -3.39 6.98 25.45
N ALA A 74 -3.74 8.21 25.85
CA ALA A 74 -4.17 9.28 24.94
C ALA A 74 -3.06 9.73 23.98
N THR A 75 -1.80 9.48 24.32
CA THR A 75 -0.64 9.80 23.50
C THR A 75 0.24 8.58 23.29
N ARG A 76 1.21 8.67 22.34
CA ARG A 76 2.19 7.60 22.13
C ARG A 76 3.04 7.37 23.40
N SER A 77 3.53 8.43 24.03
CA SER A 77 4.31 8.35 25.29
C SER A 77 3.49 7.71 26.41
N ALA A 78 2.21 8.07 26.57
CA ALA A 78 1.33 7.46 27.55
C ALA A 78 1.09 5.96 27.28
N SER A 79 0.96 5.58 26.01
CA SER A 79 0.84 4.17 25.60
C SER A 79 2.09 3.37 25.97
N VAL A 80 3.28 3.91 25.66
CA VAL A 80 4.56 3.27 26.03
C VAL A 80 4.69 3.13 27.54
N ARG A 81 4.29 4.14 28.31
CA ARG A 81 4.29 4.11 29.78
C ARG A 81 3.41 2.99 30.33
N ASN A 82 2.21 2.79 29.75
CA ASN A 82 1.33 1.68 30.14
C ASN A 82 1.98 0.32 29.84
N GLY A 83 2.66 0.17 28.70
CA GLY A 83 3.43 -1.01 28.37
C GLY A 83 4.62 -1.24 29.32
N LEU A 84 5.36 -0.17 29.68
CA LEU A 84 6.47 -0.24 30.64
C LEU A 84 6.05 -0.69 32.03
N ALA A 85 4.83 -0.39 32.44
CA ALA A 85 4.31 -0.80 33.77
C ALA A 85 4.26 -2.33 33.91
N VAL A 86 4.09 -3.07 32.82
CA VAL A 86 3.99 -4.55 32.81
C VAL A 86 5.22 -5.24 32.20
N ALA A 87 6.19 -4.46 31.71
CA ALA A 87 7.42 -5.00 31.15
C ALA A 87 8.30 -5.62 32.26
N THR A 88 8.85 -6.81 32.02
CA THR A 88 9.66 -7.55 32.99
C THR A 88 11.13 -7.68 32.58
N GLY A 89 11.46 -7.35 31.32
CA GLY A 89 12.81 -7.50 30.79
C GLY A 89 13.82 -6.48 31.34
N ASP A 90 15.08 -6.88 31.40
CA ASP A 90 16.22 -6.00 31.71
C ASP A 90 16.35 -4.87 30.70
N TYR A 91 16.04 -5.20 29.44
CA TYR A 91 15.97 -4.29 28.31
C TYR A 91 14.57 -4.26 27.72
N VAL A 92 14.23 -3.15 27.09
CA VAL A 92 12.96 -2.98 26.41
C VAL A 92 13.19 -2.45 24.99
N LEU A 93 12.51 -3.08 24.03
CA LEU A 93 12.34 -2.57 22.68
C LEU A 93 11.00 -1.83 22.60
N VAL A 94 10.98 -0.62 22.08
CA VAL A 94 9.75 0.13 21.78
C VAL A 94 9.59 0.21 20.27
N HIS A 95 8.47 -0.29 19.76
CA HIS A 95 8.24 -0.42 18.33
C HIS A 95 6.87 0.14 17.92
N ASP A 96 6.84 0.90 16.83
CA ASP A 96 5.60 1.37 16.24
C ASP A 96 4.98 0.25 15.38
N ALA A 97 3.76 -0.21 15.65
CA ALA A 97 3.04 -1.17 14.81
C ALA A 97 2.95 -0.73 13.34
N ALA A 98 3.00 0.59 13.09
CA ALA A 98 3.03 1.18 11.77
C ALA A 98 4.32 0.95 10.96
N ARG A 99 5.37 0.39 11.55
CA ARG A 99 6.60 -0.01 10.86
C ARG A 99 6.66 -1.53 10.67
N ALA A 100 5.57 -2.05 10.15
CA ALA A 100 5.28 -3.47 9.99
C ALA A 100 6.40 -4.30 9.32
N LEU A 101 7.23 -3.66 8.49
CA LEU A 101 8.31 -4.32 7.74
C LEU A 101 9.70 -4.16 8.34
N ALA A 102 9.83 -3.64 9.57
CA ALA A 102 11.09 -3.69 10.30
C ALA A 102 11.48 -5.16 10.53
N SER A 103 12.74 -5.51 10.21
CA SER A 103 13.17 -6.91 10.29
C SER A 103 13.56 -7.34 11.69
N THR A 104 13.56 -8.64 11.94
CA THR A 104 14.15 -9.25 13.15
C THR A 104 15.64 -8.92 13.24
N ASP A 105 16.37 -8.83 12.10
CA ASP A 105 17.78 -8.44 12.08
C ASP A 105 17.99 -7.01 12.62
N LEU A 106 17.11 -6.08 12.27
CA LEU A 106 17.17 -4.73 12.82
C LEU A 106 17.05 -4.73 14.35
N ALA A 107 16.10 -5.47 14.89
CA ALA A 107 15.93 -5.64 16.34
C ALA A 107 17.17 -6.31 16.97
N THR A 108 17.71 -7.33 16.34
CA THR A 108 18.95 -8.02 16.79
C THR A 108 20.13 -7.06 16.87
N ARG A 109 20.29 -6.18 15.86
CA ARG A 109 21.37 -5.18 15.84
C ARG A 109 21.20 -4.13 16.96
N VAL A 110 19.96 -3.73 17.27
CA VAL A 110 19.66 -2.85 18.40
C VAL A 110 20.06 -3.54 19.72
N ILE A 111 19.61 -4.78 19.92
CA ILE A 111 19.90 -5.58 21.12
C ILE A 111 21.40 -5.78 21.32
N ALA A 112 22.15 -6.04 20.25
CA ALA A 112 23.59 -6.23 20.31
C ALA A 112 24.30 -4.99 20.89
N GLN A 113 23.86 -3.77 20.56
CA GLN A 113 24.44 -2.55 21.13
C GLN A 113 24.07 -2.37 22.61
N LEU A 114 22.84 -2.73 23.01
CA LEU A 114 22.45 -2.73 24.43
C LEU A 114 23.32 -3.71 25.24
N HIS A 115 23.57 -4.90 24.70
CA HIS A 115 24.46 -5.88 25.33
C HIS A 115 25.92 -5.40 25.38
N ASN A 116 26.34 -4.53 24.48
CA ASN A 116 27.66 -3.87 24.50
C ASN A 116 27.74 -2.69 25.48
N GLY A 117 26.69 -2.46 26.29
CA GLY A 117 26.68 -1.49 27.38
C GLY A 117 25.99 -0.16 27.05
N GLU A 118 25.44 0.01 25.85
CA GLU A 118 24.66 1.22 25.53
C GLU A 118 23.35 1.25 26.33
N VAL A 119 22.93 2.43 26.76
CA VAL A 119 21.70 2.63 27.55
C VAL A 119 20.48 2.83 26.64
N ALA A 120 20.68 3.48 25.50
CA ALA A 120 19.66 3.74 24.50
C ALA A 120 20.24 3.60 23.09
N VAL A 121 19.50 2.92 22.21
CA VAL A 121 19.92 2.63 20.82
C VAL A 121 18.75 2.86 19.88
N VAL A 122 18.96 3.62 18.81
CA VAL A 122 17.94 3.89 17.79
C VAL A 122 18.46 3.61 16.40
N PRO A 123 17.71 2.91 15.55
CA PRO A 123 18.03 2.79 14.15
C PRO A 123 17.64 4.07 13.39
N ALA A 124 18.43 4.44 12.40
CA ALA A 124 18.16 5.62 11.60
C ALA A 124 18.68 5.49 10.15
N LEU A 125 18.08 6.27 9.27
CA LEU A 125 18.53 6.49 7.90
C LEU A 125 19.10 7.92 7.77
N ALA A 126 20.07 8.09 6.88
CA ALA A 126 20.56 9.41 6.50
C ALA A 126 19.44 10.21 5.81
N VAL A 127 19.40 11.50 6.07
CA VAL A 127 18.46 12.41 5.38
C VAL A 127 19.00 12.72 3.99
N VAL A 128 18.23 12.39 2.95
CA VAL A 128 18.62 12.53 1.53
C VAL A 128 18.30 13.95 1.04
N ASP A 129 17.13 14.47 1.44
CA ASP A 129 16.64 15.78 0.99
C ASP A 129 17.25 16.94 1.78
N THR A 130 17.19 18.14 1.19
CA THR A 130 17.53 19.36 1.90
C THR A 130 16.40 19.72 2.88
N ILE A 131 16.73 19.79 4.17
CA ILE A 131 15.77 20.17 5.21
C ILE A 131 15.80 21.67 5.43
N LYS A 132 14.62 22.28 5.53
CA LYS A 132 14.44 23.70 5.87
C LYS A 132 13.69 23.81 7.19
N VAL A 133 14.17 24.68 8.05
CA VAL A 133 13.39 25.13 9.21
C VAL A 133 12.57 26.34 8.80
N THR A 134 11.27 26.33 9.07
CA THR A 134 10.35 27.43 8.74
C THR A 134 9.76 28.04 10.00
N ASN A 135 9.37 29.33 9.94
CA ASN A 135 8.55 29.97 10.96
C ASN A 135 7.05 29.68 10.76
N SER A 136 6.20 30.22 11.65
CA SER A 136 4.73 30.07 11.59
C SER A 136 4.10 30.59 10.30
N ASP A 137 4.74 31.55 9.63
CA ASP A 137 4.27 32.20 8.41
C ASP A 137 4.72 31.46 7.14
N GLY A 138 5.45 30.34 7.30
CA GLY A 138 5.93 29.51 6.20
C GLY A 138 7.25 29.97 5.56
N PHE A 139 7.91 31.00 6.09
CA PHE A 139 9.21 31.46 5.59
C PHE A 139 10.37 30.63 6.15
N VAL A 140 11.35 30.35 5.29
CA VAL A 140 12.57 29.63 5.67
C VAL A 140 13.42 30.51 6.62
N VAL A 141 13.77 29.96 7.80
CA VAL A 141 14.63 30.63 8.78
C VAL A 141 16.03 30.02 8.82
N SER A 142 16.20 28.75 8.51
CA SER A 142 17.53 28.11 8.43
C SER A 142 17.53 26.86 7.55
N THR A 143 18.73 26.42 7.18
CA THR A 143 18.97 25.17 6.45
C THR A 143 20.02 24.39 7.23
N PRO A 144 19.62 23.40 8.05
CA PRO A 144 20.56 22.52 8.75
C PRO A 144 21.44 21.73 7.77
N ASP A 145 22.66 21.45 8.17
CA ASP A 145 23.51 20.52 7.41
C ASP A 145 22.92 19.11 7.49
N ARG A 146 22.42 18.60 6.36
CA ARG A 146 21.83 17.26 6.28
C ARG A 146 22.79 16.14 6.67
N ALA A 147 24.10 16.34 6.56
CA ALA A 147 25.09 15.35 6.96
C ALA A 147 25.06 15.06 8.48
N THR A 148 24.52 15.99 9.27
CA THR A 148 24.33 15.84 10.73
C THR A 148 22.93 15.34 11.11
N LEU A 149 22.02 15.17 10.14
CA LEU A 149 20.64 14.79 10.38
C LEU A 149 20.41 13.31 10.04
N VAL A 150 19.59 12.67 10.85
CA VAL A 150 19.14 11.29 10.63
C VAL A 150 17.63 11.18 10.84
N SER A 151 17.00 10.30 10.08
CA SER A 151 15.59 9.97 10.24
C SER A 151 15.46 8.72 11.10
N ILE A 152 14.95 8.89 12.31
CA ILE A 152 14.85 7.83 13.32
C ILE A 152 13.76 6.83 12.96
N GLN A 153 14.07 5.55 13.18
CA GLN A 153 13.14 4.43 13.01
C GLN A 153 12.91 3.72 14.34
N THR A 154 12.12 2.65 14.31
CA THR A 154 11.93 1.68 15.41
C THR A 154 12.09 0.26 14.87
N PRO A 155 12.48 -0.74 15.72
CA PRO A 155 12.46 -0.72 17.19
C PRO A 155 13.59 0.12 17.79
N GLN A 156 13.26 0.95 18.78
CA GLN A 156 14.23 1.63 19.65
C GLN A 156 14.48 0.76 20.88
N GLY A 157 15.72 0.63 21.29
CA GLY A 157 16.10 -0.23 22.41
C GLY A 157 16.62 0.57 23.58
N PHE A 158 16.27 0.16 24.80
CA PHE A 158 16.63 0.88 26.03
C PHE A 158 16.90 -0.11 27.18
N LYS A 159 17.77 0.31 28.11
CA LYS A 159 17.78 -0.27 29.44
C LYS A 159 16.46 0.08 30.13
N THR A 160 15.70 -0.92 30.57
CA THR A 160 14.33 -0.73 31.06
C THR A 160 14.26 0.26 32.24
N SER A 161 15.20 0.19 33.18
CA SER A 161 15.24 1.15 34.30
C SER A 161 15.43 2.59 33.84
N ALA A 162 16.36 2.83 32.88
CA ALA A 162 16.62 4.17 32.37
C ALA A 162 15.41 4.77 31.64
N LEU A 163 14.69 3.95 30.84
CA LEU A 163 13.49 4.43 30.18
C LEU A 163 12.35 4.71 31.15
N ARG A 164 12.19 3.89 32.20
CA ARG A 164 11.22 4.16 33.28
C ARG A 164 11.50 5.48 33.99
N ASP A 165 12.75 5.73 34.36
CA ASP A 165 13.17 6.97 35.01
C ASP A 165 12.92 8.20 34.09
N ALA A 166 13.22 8.07 32.81
CA ALA A 166 12.96 9.12 31.82
C ALA A 166 11.46 9.43 31.68
N HIS A 167 10.60 8.40 31.60
CA HIS A 167 9.14 8.55 31.57
C HIS A 167 8.54 9.11 32.88
N ALA A 168 9.19 8.91 34.02
CA ALA A 168 8.77 9.51 35.29
C ALA A 168 9.11 10.99 35.38
N SER A 169 10.18 11.42 34.71
CA SER A 169 10.70 12.81 34.77
C SER A 169 10.10 13.74 33.71
N ALA A 170 9.62 13.21 32.59
CA ALA A 170 9.08 13.99 31.47
C ALA A 170 7.75 13.42 30.99
N SER A 171 6.80 14.30 30.65
CA SER A 171 5.44 13.86 30.32
C SER A 171 5.26 13.47 28.85
N GLU A 172 5.87 14.18 27.90
CA GLU A 172 5.64 14.02 26.47
C GLU A 172 6.91 14.24 25.66
N ALA A 173 7.11 13.42 24.63
CA ALA A 173 8.16 13.56 23.64
C ALA A 173 7.70 12.99 22.30
N THR A 174 8.40 13.33 21.21
CA THR A 174 8.13 12.84 19.86
C THR A 174 8.48 11.36 19.71
N ASP A 175 9.51 10.90 20.46
CA ASP A 175 9.90 9.49 20.59
C ASP A 175 10.52 9.24 22.00
N ASP A 176 10.84 7.97 22.27
CA ASP A 176 11.35 7.58 23.59
C ASP A 176 12.82 7.94 23.77
N ALA A 177 13.58 8.06 22.69
CA ALA A 177 14.97 8.51 22.72
C ALA A 177 15.08 9.95 23.22
N ALA A 178 14.17 10.83 22.80
CA ALA A 178 14.14 12.23 23.25
C ALA A 178 13.92 12.35 24.78
N LEU A 179 13.22 11.40 25.41
CA LEU A 179 13.08 11.35 26.88
C LEU A 179 14.43 11.03 27.55
N ILE A 180 15.19 10.10 26.99
CA ILE A 180 16.53 9.74 27.48
C ILE A 180 17.48 10.95 27.34
N GLU A 181 17.43 11.65 26.19
CA GLU A 181 18.24 12.85 25.96
C GLU A 181 17.89 13.97 26.94
N ALA A 182 16.60 14.22 27.17
CA ALA A 182 16.12 15.20 28.14
C ALA A 182 16.56 14.89 29.57
N ALA A 183 16.73 13.60 29.92
CA ALA A 183 17.27 13.14 31.18
C ALA A 183 18.82 13.18 31.22
N GLY A 184 19.50 13.72 30.20
CA GLY A 184 20.95 13.79 30.10
C GLY A 184 21.65 12.50 29.67
N GLY A 185 20.88 11.51 29.21
CA GLY A 185 21.40 10.25 28.67
C GLY A 185 21.93 10.39 27.25
N LYS A 186 22.75 9.42 26.84
CA LYS A 186 23.26 9.33 25.46
C LYS A 186 22.47 8.30 24.68
N VAL A 187 22.16 8.64 23.42
CA VAL A 187 21.46 7.75 22.48
C VAL A 187 22.43 7.37 21.37
N LYS A 188 22.62 6.06 21.18
CA LYS A 188 23.44 5.50 20.12
C LYS A 188 22.61 5.33 18.85
N VAL A 189 23.06 5.92 17.75
CA VAL A 189 22.46 5.72 16.44
C VAL A 189 23.13 4.55 15.74
N ILE A 190 22.34 3.64 15.16
CA ILE A 190 22.79 2.58 14.26
C ILE A 190 22.10 2.70 12.90
N ARG A 191 22.64 2.01 11.89
CA ARG A 191 22.03 2.00 10.56
C ARG A 191 20.66 1.32 10.58
N GLY A 192 19.64 2.02 10.08
CA GLY A 192 18.28 1.54 9.87
C GLY A 192 18.11 0.72 8.60
N GLU A 193 16.85 0.53 8.21
CA GLU A 193 16.44 -0.22 7.01
C GLU A 193 15.44 0.57 6.19
N GLU A 194 15.63 0.64 4.87
CA GLU A 194 14.71 1.33 3.95
C GLU A 194 13.30 0.73 4.00
N ARG A 195 13.20 -0.59 4.17
CA ARG A 195 11.90 -1.28 4.31
C ARG A 195 11.16 -0.96 5.61
N ALA A 196 11.84 -0.49 6.66
CA ALA A 196 11.22 -0.13 7.94
C ALA A 196 10.54 1.25 7.90
N ILE A 197 9.86 1.56 6.78
CA ILE A 197 9.07 2.77 6.61
C ILE A 197 7.92 2.82 7.61
N LYS A 198 7.48 4.02 7.96
CA LYS A 198 6.28 4.22 8.79
C LYS A 198 5.05 4.37 7.90
N ILE A 199 4.23 3.35 7.82
CA ILE A 199 3.00 3.34 7.02
C ILE A 199 1.99 4.30 7.69
N THR A 200 1.72 5.44 7.06
CA THR A 200 0.84 6.51 7.58
C THR A 200 -0.27 6.91 6.63
N THR A 201 -0.11 6.59 5.36
CA THR A 201 -1.03 6.90 4.28
C THR A 201 -1.24 5.66 3.39
N PRO A 202 -2.28 5.62 2.52
CA PRO A 202 -2.43 4.58 1.50
C PRO A 202 -1.23 4.46 0.55
N ALA A 203 -0.54 5.57 0.24
CA ALA A 203 0.66 5.55 -0.59
C ALA A 203 1.82 4.79 0.10
N ASP A 204 1.98 4.97 1.43
CA ASP A 204 2.98 4.21 2.19
C ASP A 204 2.64 2.70 2.19
N LEU A 205 1.34 2.34 2.21
CA LEU A 205 0.91 0.94 2.14
C LEU A 205 1.31 0.32 0.80
N ASN A 206 1.13 1.03 -0.32
CA ASN A 206 1.56 0.57 -1.64
C ASN A 206 3.08 0.39 -1.70
N THR A 207 3.85 1.30 -1.09
CA THR A 207 5.30 1.17 -0.96
C THR A 207 5.68 -0.07 -0.14
N ALA A 208 4.97 -0.32 0.97
CA ALA A 208 5.18 -1.52 1.78
C ALA A 208 4.86 -2.82 1.02
N LEU A 209 3.76 -2.85 0.26
CA LEU A 209 3.43 -3.99 -0.62
C LEU A 209 4.55 -4.24 -1.66
N SER A 210 5.11 -3.18 -2.24
CA SER A 210 6.24 -3.29 -3.17
C SER A 210 7.48 -3.90 -2.50
N HIS A 211 7.77 -3.55 -1.24
CA HIS A 211 8.86 -4.17 -0.47
C HIS A 211 8.63 -5.67 -0.16
N LEU A 212 7.37 -6.12 -0.15
CA LEU A 212 7.02 -7.53 -0.03
C LEU A 212 7.03 -8.29 -1.37
N GLY A 213 7.33 -7.59 -2.49
CA GLY A 213 7.20 -8.16 -3.82
C GLY A 213 5.75 -8.32 -4.30
N LEU A 214 4.82 -7.71 -3.57
CA LEU A 214 3.37 -7.70 -3.84
C LEU A 214 2.91 -6.35 -4.43
N GLY A 215 3.82 -5.61 -5.05
CA GLY A 215 3.50 -4.41 -5.83
C GLY A 215 2.46 -4.77 -6.89
N GLN A 216 1.68 -3.78 -7.36
CA GLN A 216 0.63 -4.00 -8.36
C GLN A 216 1.14 -4.96 -9.44
N ASP A 217 0.50 -6.13 -9.52
CA ASP A 217 0.80 -7.14 -10.54
C ASP A 217 0.34 -6.55 -11.89
N ILE A 218 1.29 -5.93 -12.59
CA ILE A 218 1.00 -5.33 -13.90
C ILE A 218 0.91 -6.47 -14.90
N ARG A 219 -0.29 -6.68 -15.43
CA ARG A 219 -0.56 -7.66 -16.46
C ARG A 219 -0.75 -6.97 -17.80
N SER A 220 -0.34 -7.63 -18.85
CA SER A 220 -0.59 -7.20 -20.23
C SER A 220 -1.25 -8.33 -21.02
N GLY A 221 -2.15 -7.98 -21.91
CA GLY A 221 -2.78 -8.91 -22.82
C GLY A 221 -2.77 -8.37 -24.24
N ILE A 222 -2.82 -9.27 -25.20
CA ILE A 222 -2.93 -8.95 -26.63
C ILE A 222 -4.22 -9.59 -27.12
N GLY A 223 -5.06 -8.81 -27.81
CA GLY A 223 -6.24 -9.28 -28.53
C GLY A 223 -6.12 -8.91 -30.02
N THR A 224 -6.60 -9.77 -30.86
CA THR A 224 -6.67 -9.56 -32.31
C THR A 224 -8.00 -10.04 -32.84
N ASP A 225 -8.58 -9.26 -33.74
CA ASP A 225 -9.80 -9.67 -34.44
C ASP A 225 -9.70 -9.31 -35.91
N ALA A 226 -10.34 -10.08 -36.75
CA ALA A 226 -10.31 -9.89 -38.21
C ALA A 226 -11.64 -10.34 -38.83
N HIS A 227 -12.27 -9.44 -39.57
CA HIS A 227 -13.53 -9.69 -40.26
C HIS A 227 -13.44 -9.39 -41.73
N ALA A 228 -14.16 -10.17 -42.54
CA ALA A 228 -14.36 -9.88 -43.95
C ALA A 228 -15.38 -8.75 -44.12
N PHE A 229 -15.27 -7.97 -45.19
CA PHE A 229 -16.29 -7.00 -45.58
C PHE A 229 -17.58 -7.73 -46.03
N GLY A 230 -18.71 -7.31 -45.46
CA GLY A 230 -20.05 -7.85 -45.73
C GLY A 230 -20.92 -6.88 -46.49
N VAL A 231 -21.75 -7.37 -47.42
CA VAL A 231 -22.69 -6.56 -48.19
C VAL A 231 -23.94 -6.25 -47.36
N GLY A 232 -24.41 -5.00 -47.34
CA GLY A 232 -25.70 -4.61 -46.75
C GLY A 232 -25.68 -4.51 -45.22
N ARG A 233 -24.48 -4.31 -44.66
CA ARG A 233 -24.28 -4.05 -43.22
C ARG A 233 -23.70 -2.67 -42.99
N ASP A 234 -24.07 -2.06 -41.87
CA ASP A 234 -23.44 -0.82 -41.40
C ASP A 234 -22.02 -1.08 -40.91
N MET A 235 -21.13 -0.13 -41.17
CA MET A 235 -19.76 -0.18 -40.68
C MET A 235 -19.66 0.47 -39.32
N TRP A 236 -19.30 -0.34 -38.31
CA TRP A 236 -18.88 0.11 -36.98
C TRP A 236 -17.40 -0.20 -36.79
N LEU A 237 -16.63 0.80 -36.34
CA LEU A 237 -15.22 0.62 -36.06
C LEU A 237 -14.76 1.62 -35.00
N ALA A 238 -14.11 1.09 -33.98
CA ALA A 238 -13.57 1.86 -32.83
C ALA A 238 -14.66 2.69 -32.09
N GLY A 239 -15.85 2.12 -31.91
CA GLY A 239 -17.00 2.71 -31.26
C GLY A 239 -17.74 3.76 -32.11
N LEU A 240 -17.39 3.90 -33.41
CA LEU A 240 -17.97 4.89 -34.31
C LEU A 240 -18.71 4.24 -35.48
N HIS A 241 -19.85 4.86 -35.83
CA HIS A 241 -20.58 4.56 -37.08
C HIS A 241 -19.94 5.25 -38.27
N TRP A 242 -19.78 4.52 -39.41
CA TRP A 242 -19.20 4.97 -40.65
C TRP A 242 -20.18 4.77 -41.80
N PRO A 243 -21.15 5.71 -41.98
CA PRO A 243 -22.32 5.48 -42.86
C PRO A 243 -21.95 5.32 -44.36
N ASP A 244 -20.81 5.86 -44.78
CA ASP A 244 -20.39 5.82 -46.19
C ASP A 244 -19.47 4.63 -46.50
N GLU A 245 -19.29 3.71 -45.54
CA GLU A 245 -18.38 2.57 -45.66
C GLU A 245 -19.14 1.24 -45.60
N GLN A 246 -18.65 0.25 -46.33
CA GLN A 246 -19.18 -1.10 -46.27
C GLN A 246 -18.86 -1.77 -44.93
N GLY A 247 -19.86 -2.29 -44.27
CA GLY A 247 -19.69 -3.01 -42.99
C GLY A 247 -18.98 -4.35 -43.13
N VAL A 248 -18.79 -4.99 -42.00
CA VAL A 248 -18.13 -6.32 -41.92
C VAL A 248 -19.09 -7.42 -41.53
N GLU A 249 -18.75 -8.66 -41.81
CA GLU A 249 -19.48 -9.84 -41.37
C GLU A 249 -19.26 -10.06 -39.85
N GLY A 250 -20.27 -10.47 -39.12
CA GLY A 250 -20.17 -10.76 -37.67
C GLY A 250 -21.53 -10.93 -37.01
N HIS A 251 -21.55 -11.43 -35.76
CA HIS A 251 -22.76 -11.66 -34.95
C HIS A 251 -23.23 -10.42 -34.17
N SER A 252 -22.32 -9.46 -33.91
CA SER A 252 -22.54 -8.16 -33.28
C SER A 252 -22.64 -7.05 -34.36
N ASP A 253 -22.31 -5.82 -33.99
CA ASP A 253 -22.13 -4.73 -34.96
C ASP A 253 -20.83 -4.87 -35.80
N GLY A 254 -19.98 -5.87 -35.49
CA GLY A 254 -18.74 -6.17 -36.20
C GLY A 254 -17.58 -5.23 -35.87
N ASP A 255 -17.65 -4.47 -34.78
CA ASP A 255 -16.53 -3.57 -34.39
C ASP A 255 -15.30 -4.38 -33.97
N VAL A 256 -14.42 -4.67 -34.94
CA VAL A 256 -13.20 -5.45 -34.73
C VAL A 256 -12.24 -4.83 -33.72
N ALA A 257 -12.23 -3.50 -33.57
CA ALA A 257 -11.40 -2.83 -32.58
C ALA A 257 -11.92 -3.09 -31.15
N ALA A 258 -13.25 -3.00 -30.96
CA ALA A 258 -13.87 -3.30 -29.68
C ALA A 258 -13.68 -4.78 -29.28
N HIS A 259 -13.81 -5.71 -30.24
CA HIS A 259 -13.59 -7.14 -30.00
C HIS A 259 -12.13 -7.41 -29.58
N ALA A 260 -11.15 -6.89 -30.31
CA ALA A 260 -9.75 -7.05 -29.98
C ALA A 260 -9.39 -6.44 -28.61
N ILE A 261 -10.00 -5.30 -28.23
CA ILE A 261 -9.84 -4.71 -26.91
C ILE A 261 -10.36 -5.64 -25.82
N CYS A 262 -11.56 -6.18 -25.96
CA CYS A 262 -12.14 -7.11 -24.98
C CYS A 262 -11.27 -8.36 -24.83
N ASP A 263 -10.81 -8.96 -25.90
CA ASP A 263 -9.90 -10.11 -25.86
C ASP A 263 -8.57 -9.79 -25.17
N ALA A 264 -7.99 -8.63 -25.45
CA ALA A 264 -6.76 -8.20 -24.76
C ALA A 264 -6.97 -8.07 -23.23
N LEU A 265 -8.09 -7.49 -22.81
CA LEU A 265 -8.42 -7.31 -21.40
C LEU A 265 -8.71 -8.64 -20.70
N PHE A 266 -9.45 -9.53 -21.32
CA PHE A 266 -9.71 -10.88 -20.78
C PHE A 266 -8.42 -11.72 -20.71
N ALA A 267 -7.58 -11.66 -21.76
CA ALA A 267 -6.28 -12.34 -21.76
C ALA A 267 -5.36 -11.84 -20.62
N ALA A 268 -5.31 -10.51 -20.39
CA ALA A 268 -4.52 -9.94 -19.31
C ALA A 268 -4.98 -10.40 -17.92
N THR A 269 -6.28 -10.59 -17.75
CA THR A 269 -6.90 -10.87 -16.45
C THR A 269 -7.18 -12.35 -16.19
N GLY A 270 -7.03 -13.19 -17.22
CA GLY A 270 -7.34 -14.63 -17.13
C GLY A 270 -8.84 -14.93 -17.09
N LEU A 271 -9.68 -14.00 -17.55
CA LEU A 271 -11.15 -14.15 -17.58
C LEU A 271 -11.69 -14.79 -18.85
N GLY A 272 -10.86 -15.50 -19.61
CA GLY A 272 -11.25 -16.15 -20.86
C GLY A 272 -11.06 -15.25 -22.08
N ASP A 273 -12.02 -15.25 -22.98
CA ASP A 273 -12.05 -14.49 -24.23
C ASP A 273 -13.44 -13.91 -24.51
N LEU A 274 -13.57 -13.15 -25.60
CA LEU A 274 -14.86 -12.56 -26.01
C LEU A 274 -15.90 -13.65 -26.28
N GLY A 275 -15.51 -14.76 -26.91
CA GLY A 275 -16.41 -15.87 -27.23
C GLY A 275 -16.98 -16.54 -25.99
N SER A 276 -16.18 -16.79 -24.96
CA SER A 276 -16.63 -17.40 -23.70
C SER A 276 -17.48 -16.47 -22.84
N ASN A 277 -17.30 -15.15 -22.95
CA ASN A 277 -18.06 -14.17 -22.16
C ASN A 277 -19.30 -13.63 -22.87
N PHE A 278 -19.24 -13.44 -24.20
CA PHE A 278 -20.26 -12.77 -25.02
C PHE A 278 -20.66 -13.58 -26.26
N GLY A 279 -20.36 -14.89 -26.30
CA GLY A 279 -20.58 -15.74 -27.46
C GLY A 279 -22.05 -15.97 -27.84
N THR A 280 -22.26 -16.70 -28.90
CA THR A 280 -23.57 -16.96 -29.53
C THR A 280 -24.56 -17.72 -28.65
N ASP A 281 -24.09 -18.36 -27.59
CA ASP A 281 -24.87 -19.02 -26.55
C ASP A 281 -25.44 -18.03 -25.50
N ARG A 282 -25.12 -16.75 -25.63
CA ARG A 282 -25.59 -15.64 -24.77
C ARG A 282 -26.50 -14.69 -25.55
N PRO A 283 -27.81 -14.96 -25.63
CA PRO A 283 -28.74 -14.20 -26.45
C PRO A 283 -28.89 -12.73 -26.03
N GLU A 284 -28.56 -12.39 -24.81
CA GLU A 284 -28.56 -10.99 -24.30
C GLU A 284 -27.53 -10.07 -24.99
N TYR A 285 -26.54 -10.66 -25.67
CA TYR A 285 -25.52 -9.94 -26.42
C TYR A 285 -25.72 -10.00 -27.93
N ALA A 286 -26.79 -10.66 -28.40
CA ALA A 286 -27.09 -10.72 -29.84
C ALA A 286 -27.30 -9.29 -30.39
N GLY A 287 -26.51 -8.89 -31.38
CA GLY A 287 -26.53 -7.55 -31.97
C GLY A 287 -26.01 -6.44 -31.03
N ALA A 288 -25.29 -6.79 -29.95
CA ALA A 288 -24.70 -5.80 -29.06
C ALA A 288 -23.68 -4.94 -29.82
N SER A 289 -23.66 -3.64 -29.50
CA SER A 289 -22.63 -2.74 -30.03
C SER A 289 -21.27 -2.99 -29.40
N GLY A 290 -20.19 -2.74 -30.13
CA GLY A 290 -18.82 -2.83 -29.59
C GLY A 290 -18.62 -1.97 -28.35
N THR A 291 -19.27 -0.79 -28.29
CA THR A 291 -19.28 0.08 -27.09
C THR A 291 -19.89 -0.65 -25.87
N ARG A 292 -21.02 -1.34 -26.04
CA ARG A 292 -21.65 -2.11 -24.96
C ARG A 292 -20.74 -3.26 -24.52
N LEU A 293 -20.15 -3.99 -25.46
CA LEU A 293 -19.23 -5.09 -25.13
C LEU A 293 -18.01 -4.59 -24.33
N MET A 294 -17.43 -3.46 -24.69
CA MET A 294 -16.33 -2.85 -23.94
C MET A 294 -16.76 -2.42 -22.51
N GLN A 295 -17.98 -1.88 -22.33
CA GLN A 295 -18.52 -1.51 -21.02
C GLN A 295 -18.71 -2.73 -20.12
N GLU A 296 -19.30 -3.80 -20.64
CA GLU A 296 -19.50 -5.07 -19.90
C GLU A 296 -18.15 -5.74 -19.57
N CYS A 297 -17.21 -5.76 -20.53
CA CYS A 297 -15.85 -6.23 -20.30
C CYS A 297 -15.16 -5.45 -19.17
N THR A 298 -15.28 -4.11 -19.18
CA THR A 298 -14.76 -3.25 -18.10
C THR A 298 -15.37 -3.60 -16.74
N ALA A 299 -16.69 -3.84 -16.70
CA ALA A 299 -17.37 -4.23 -15.47
C ALA A 299 -16.87 -5.60 -14.93
N LEU A 300 -16.67 -6.58 -15.81
CA LEU A 300 -16.12 -7.91 -15.45
C LEU A 300 -14.67 -7.79 -14.92
N VAL A 301 -13.82 -7.05 -15.62
CA VAL A 301 -12.42 -6.83 -15.25
C VAL A 301 -12.31 -6.11 -13.90
N THR A 302 -13.09 -5.05 -13.69
CA THR A 302 -13.09 -4.31 -12.42
C THR A 302 -13.72 -5.10 -11.29
N GLY A 303 -14.79 -5.87 -11.57
CA GLY A 303 -15.41 -6.79 -10.61
C GLY A 303 -14.48 -7.90 -10.15
N ALA A 304 -13.51 -8.30 -10.97
CA ALA A 304 -12.44 -9.24 -10.62
C ALA A 304 -11.25 -8.59 -9.89
N GLY A 305 -11.34 -7.30 -9.55
CA GLY A 305 -10.32 -6.59 -8.78
C GLY A 305 -9.17 -5.97 -9.59
N PHE A 306 -9.28 -5.93 -10.92
CA PHE A 306 -8.27 -5.32 -11.78
C PHE A 306 -8.64 -3.87 -12.14
N THR A 307 -7.61 -3.08 -12.44
CA THR A 307 -7.77 -1.71 -12.95
C THR A 307 -7.10 -1.61 -14.31
N ILE A 308 -7.82 -1.10 -15.31
CA ILE A 308 -7.28 -0.89 -16.64
C ILE A 308 -6.44 0.39 -16.63
N SER A 309 -5.14 0.28 -16.93
CA SER A 309 -4.22 1.42 -16.95
C SER A 309 -4.23 2.17 -18.29
N ASN A 310 -4.17 1.42 -19.38
CA ASN A 310 -4.18 1.99 -20.74
C ASN A 310 -4.57 0.91 -21.76
N VAL A 311 -5.01 1.36 -22.93
CA VAL A 311 -5.24 0.51 -24.11
C VAL A 311 -4.56 1.12 -25.32
N SER A 312 -3.84 0.30 -26.08
CA SER A 312 -3.28 0.68 -27.37
C SER A 312 -3.88 -0.16 -28.48
N VAL A 313 -4.39 0.47 -29.52
CA VAL A 313 -5.09 -0.20 -30.64
C VAL A 313 -4.42 0.13 -31.97
N GLN A 314 -4.10 -0.90 -32.74
CA GLN A 314 -3.63 -0.77 -34.10
C GLN A 314 -4.63 -1.38 -35.05
N ILE A 315 -5.12 -0.57 -36.00
CA ILE A 315 -6.08 -0.98 -37.01
C ILE A 315 -5.38 -1.11 -38.35
N ILE A 316 -5.40 -2.29 -38.93
CA ILE A 316 -4.83 -2.59 -40.24
C ILE A 316 -5.97 -2.85 -41.23
N GLY A 317 -6.16 -1.98 -42.21
CA GLY A 317 -7.24 -2.12 -43.17
C GLY A 317 -7.18 -1.06 -44.25
N ASN A 318 -7.84 -1.33 -45.39
CA ASN A 318 -7.90 -0.37 -46.49
C ASN A 318 -8.88 0.77 -46.21
N ARG A 319 -9.93 0.50 -45.47
CA ARG A 319 -11.01 1.42 -45.08
C ARG A 319 -11.75 0.90 -43.82
N PRO A 320 -12.44 1.80 -43.05
CA PRO A 320 -12.42 3.26 -43.19
C PRO A 320 -11.06 3.87 -42.86
N LYS A 321 -10.82 5.11 -43.28
CA LYS A 321 -9.57 5.82 -42.95
C LYS A 321 -9.68 6.42 -41.55
N ILE A 322 -9.44 5.59 -40.52
CA ILE A 322 -9.60 5.92 -39.12
C ILE A 322 -8.88 7.22 -38.70
N GLY A 323 -7.75 7.56 -39.34
CA GLY A 323 -6.99 8.77 -39.06
C GLY A 323 -7.79 10.06 -39.15
N LYS A 324 -8.85 10.10 -39.98
CA LYS A 324 -9.73 11.28 -40.12
C LYS A 324 -10.59 11.54 -38.88
N ARG A 325 -10.90 10.48 -38.11
CA ARG A 325 -11.75 10.54 -36.93
C ARG A 325 -11.05 9.95 -35.71
N ARG A 326 -9.70 9.95 -35.70
CA ARG A 326 -8.90 9.32 -34.62
C ARG A 326 -9.25 9.87 -33.23
N ALA A 327 -9.41 11.17 -33.10
CA ALA A 327 -9.74 11.79 -31.83
C ALA A 327 -11.12 11.35 -31.31
N GLU A 328 -12.11 11.22 -32.20
CA GLU A 328 -13.44 10.71 -31.87
C GLU A 328 -13.39 9.24 -31.45
N ALA A 329 -12.63 8.41 -32.17
CA ALA A 329 -12.44 7.00 -31.83
C ALA A 329 -11.78 6.82 -30.46
N ILE A 330 -10.71 7.57 -30.18
CA ILE A 330 -10.05 7.58 -28.87
C ILE A 330 -11.05 7.97 -27.77
N ALA A 331 -11.84 9.02 -27.98
CA ALA A 331 -12.83 9.47 -27.01
C ALA A 331 -13.94 8.42 -26.77
N ALA A 332 -14.44 7.78 -27.84
CA ALA A 332 -15.46 6.74 -27.76
C ALA A 332 -14.97 5.52 -26.97
N ILE A 333 -13.80 4.99 -27.30
CA ILE A 333 -13.19 3.84 -26.60
C ILE A 333 -12.89 4.22 -25.15
N SER A 334 -12.25 5.37 -24.91
CA SER A 334 -11.95 5.83 -23.54
C SER A 334 -13.21 5.93 -22.68
N SER A 335 -14.28 6.52 -23.21
CA SER A 335 -15.56 6.61 -22.52
C SER A 335 -16.16 5.24 -22.19
N ALA A 336 -16.10 4.29 -23.14
CA ALA A 336 -16.61 2.94 -22.93
C ALA A 336 -15.83 2.16 -21.85
N LEU A 337 -14.53 2.46 -21.71
CA LEU A 337 -13.63 1.85 -20.73
C LEU A 337 -13.53 2.62 -19.39
N GLY A 338 -14.43 3.61 -19.12
CA GLY A 338 -14.45 4.35 -17.88
C GLY A 338 -13.40 5.46 -17.75
N GLY A 339 -12.95 6.05 -18.87
CA GLY A 339 -12.00 7.18 -18.91
C GLY A 339 -10.53 6.76 -19.03
N VAL A 340 -10.27 5.53 -19.44
CA VAL A 340 -8.92 4.96 -19.61
C VAL A 340 -8.17 5.67 -20.75
N GLN A 341 -6.86 5.83 -20.59
CA GLN A 341 -6.00 6.35 -21.67
C GLN A 341 -5.98 5.39 -22.87
N VAL A 342 -6.25 5.91 -24.07
CA VAL A 342 -6.28 5.15 -25.34
C VAL A 342 -5.32 5.78 -26.34
N SER A 343 -4.59 4.93 -27.08
CA SER A 343 -3.66 5.35 -28.14
C SER A 343 -3.80 4.53 -29.42
#